data_62715ae87acadfe482fc9ce3590592b8
#
_entry.id   62715ae87acadfe482fc9ce3590592b8
#
_cell.length_a   1.000
_cell.length_b   1.000
_cell.length_c   1.000
_cell.angle_alpha   90.00
_cell.angle_beta   90.00
_cell.angle_gamma   90.00
#
_symmetry.space_group_name_H-M   'P 1'
#
loop_
_entity.id
_entity.type
_entity.pdbx_description
1 polymer ?
#
loop_
_entity_poly.entity_id
_entity_poly.type
_entity_poly.pdbx_seq_one_letter_code
_entity_poly.pdbx_strand_id
1 'polypeptide(L)'
;RQFRSKFVALFPKRRELFLAPQNEFGCSKFVCTTVRPTLLPFDQLYEARPLAKFVANFLQHEPLEAPDAFPSVLPSPTQVVQWKCGDCFDFAVLLCSWLQGNGYDAYVVCGYAPSYITLKDQSKLPPPVLEDEPLPPDDESDEEREDPVAQQLRDARKEGRYLYKERGVPESKYEVMMAQREAAEKA
;
A
#
# COMPACT_ATOMS: atom_id res chain seq x y z
N ARG A 1 -23.14 7.00 11.37
CA ARG A 1 -24.30 7.07 10.46
C ARG A 1 -24.36 8.41 9.73
N GLN A 2 -24.30 9.55 10.39
CA GLN A 2 -24.37 10.89 9.77
C GLN A 2 -23.31 11.14 8.70
N PHE A 3 -22.06 10.69 8.91
CA PHE A 3 -20.99 10.82 7.92
C PHE A 3 -21.31 10.09 6.61
N ARG A 4 -21.77 8.82 6.72
CA ARG A 4 -22.16 8.02 5.54
C ARG A 4 -23.28 8.69 4.75
N SER A 5 -24.33 9.19 5.44
CA SER A 5 -25.45 9.87 4.79
C SER A 5 -25.00 11.12 4.06
N LYS A 6 -24.14 11.94 4.68
CA LYS A 6 -23.56 13.14 4.04
C LYS A 6 -22.68 12.79 2.84
N PHE A 7 -21.85 11.74 2.96
CA PHE A 7 -21.00 11.31 1.85
C PHE A 7 -21.80 10.83 0.65
N VAL A 8 -22.80 9.99 0.85
CA VAL A 8 -23.70 9.52 -0.22
C VAL A 8 -24.46 10.66 -0.88
N ALA A 9 -24.92 11.64 -0.09
CA ALA A 9 -25.60 12.82 -0.62
C ALA A 9 -24.69 13.70 -1.48
N LEU A 10 -23.43 13.88 -1.07
CA LEU A 10 -22.44 14.69 -1.81
C LEU A 10 -21.88 13.97 -3.05
N PHE A 11 -21.76 12.65 -2.98
CA PHE A 11 -21.10 11.85 -4.02
C PHE A 11 -21.92 10.61 -4.43
N PRO A 12 -23.11 10.80 -5.02
CA PRO A 12 -24.02 9.69 -5.33
C PRO A 12 -23.47 8.69 -6.35
N LYS A 13 -22.50 9.11 -7.18
CA LYS A 13 -21.86 8.26 -8.20
C LYS A 13 -20.67 7.45 -7.66
N ARG A 14 -20.23 7.72 -6.44
CA ARG A 14 -19.12 6.98 -5.83
C ARG A 14 -19.61 5.69 -5.18
N ARG A 15 -18.75 4.69 -5.22
CA ARG A 15 -19.00 3.42 -4.53
C ARG A 15 -19.06 3.61 -3.02
N GLU A 16 -19.70 2.68 -2.34
CA GLU A 16 -19.82 2.71 -0.89
C GLU A 16 -18.45 2.69 -0.20
N LEU A 17 -18.39 3.37 0.95
CA LEU A 17 -17.18 3.38 1.77
C LEU A 17 -17.11 2.12 2.63
N PHE A 18 -15.92 1.54 2.73
CA PHE A 18 -15.62 0.42 3.60
C PHE A 18 -15.46 0.91 5.05
N LEU A 19 -16.58 1.03 5.77
CA LEU A 19 -16.59 1.67 7.10
C LEU A 19 -16.74 0.68 8.25
N ALA A 20 -17.54 -0.35 8.10
CA ALA A 20 -17.89 -1.25 9.18
C ALA A 20 -18.01 -2.71 8.70
N PRO A 21 -16.88 -3.34 8.33
CA PRO A 21 -16.85 -4.76 8.01
C PRO A 21 -17.19 -5.60 9.22
N GLN A 22 -17.53 -6.86 8.98
CA GLN A 22 -17.66 -7.85 10.04
C GLN A 22 -16.26 -8.32 10.48
N ASN A 23 -16.12 -8.64 11.75
CA ASN A 23 -14.92 -9.30 12.26
C ASN A 23 -15.05 -10.82 12.19
N GLU A 24 -14.05 -11.54 12.69
CA GLU A 24 -14.00 -13.00 12.82
C GLU A 24 -15.18 -13.61 13.59
N PHE A 25 -15.87 -12.82 14.39
CA PHE A 25 -17.05 -13.25 15.17
C PHE A 25 -18.39 -12.80 14.55
N GLY A 26 -18.38 -12.28 13.33
CA GLY A 26 -19.59 -11.76 12.68
C GLY A 26 -20.09 -10.41 13.22
N CYS A 27 -19.36 -9.77 14.14
CA CYS A 27 -19.71 -8.47 14.68
C CYS A 27 -19.18 -7.34 13.78
N SER A 28 -20.05 -6.41 13.38
CA SER A 28 -19.61 -5.23 12.63
C SER A 28 -18.80 -4.29 13.50
N LYS A 29 -17.57 -4.02 13.10
CA LYS A 29 -16.67 -3.07 13.74
C LYS A 29 -16.33 -1.92 12.81
N PHE A 30 -16.08 -0.75 13.37
CA PHE A 30 -15.59 0.38 12.59
C PHE A 30 -14.14 0.12 12.18
N VAL A 31 -13.84 0.23 10.88
CA VAL A 31 -12.58 -0.20 10.28
C VAL A 31 -11.33 0.37 10.96
N CYS A 32 -11.38 1.62 11.43
CA CYS A 32 -10.24 2.21 12.14
C CYS A 32 -9.94 1.57 13.50
N THR A 33 -10.88 0.81 14.09
CA THR A 33 -10.66 0.10 15.36
C THR A 33 -10.00 -1.26 15.18
N THR A 34 -9.82 -1.71 13.94
CA THR A 34 -9.12 -2.96 13.63
C THR A 34 -7.61 -2.77 13.70
N VAL A 35 -7.11 -1.58 13.32
CA VAL A 35 -5.69 -1.24 13.48
C VAL A 35 -5.39 -1.02 14.96
N ARG A 36 -4.45 -1.79 15.50
CA ARG A 36 -4.02 -1.70 16.91
C ARG A 36 -2.51 -1.59 16.99
N PRO A 37 -1.97 -0.46 17.46
CA PRO A 37 -0.53 -0.31 17.68
C PRO A 37 -0.01 -1.43 18.58
N THR A 38 0.89 -2.25 18.07
CA THR A 38 1.45 -3.41 18.78
C THR A 38 2.95 -3.43 18.57
N LEU A 39 3.71 -3.35 19.67
CA LEU A 39 5.15 -3.47 19.65
C LEU A 39 5.53 -4.95 19.75
N LEU A 40 6.35 -5.41 18.80
CA LEU A 40 6.91 -6.75 18.84
C LEU A 40 8.16 -6.79 19.71
N PRO A 41 8.44 -7.90 20.43
CA PRO A 41 9.60 -8.03 21.30
C PRO A 41 10.89 -8.37 20.54
N PHE A 42 11.05 -7.90 19.30
CA PHE A 42 12.17 -8.22 18.42
C PHE A 42 12.75 -6.93 17.83
N ASP A 43 13.89 -6.49 18.30
CA ASP A 43 14.58 -5.26 17.89
C ASP A 43 14.83 -5.22 16.38
N GLN A 44 15.09 -6.36 15.75
CA GLN A 44 15.33 -6.51 14.32
C GLN A 44 14.12 -6.13 13.44
N LEU A 45 12.92 -6.13 14.03
CA LEU A 45 11.66 -5.79 13.36
C LEU A 45 11.19 -4.35 13.61
N TYR A 46 12.02 -3.51 14.24
CA TYR A 46 11.63 -2.14 14.48
C TYR A 46 11.79 -1.23 13.25
N GLU A 47 12.61 -1.64 12.30
CA GLU A 47 12.74 -0.95 11.03
C GLU A 47 11.62 -1.37 10.05
N ALA A 48 11.15 -0.41 9.25
CA ALA A 48 10.03 -0.64 8.33
C ALA A 48 10.30 -1.70 7.26
N ARG A 49 11.53 -1.72 6.69
CA ARG A 49 11.88 -2.69 5.62
C ARG A 49 11.98 -4.13 6.12
N PRO A 50 12.72 -4.45 7.19
CA PRO A 50 12.73 -5.79 7.77
C PRO A 50 11.33 -6.24 8.20
N LEU A 51 10.55 -5.36 8.81
CA LEU A 51 9.19 -5.65 9.22
C LEU A 51 8.29 -6.02 8.04
N ALA A 52 8.30 -5.25 6.98
CA ALA A 52 7.52 -5.54 5.77
C ALA A 52 7.93 -6.87 5.13
N LYS A 53 9.24 -7.16 5.07
CA LYS A 53 9.77 -8.43 4.59
C LYS A 53 9.35 -9.60 5.48
N PHE A 54 9.35 -9.39 6.80
CA PHE A 54 8.89 -10.40 7.74
C PHE A 54 7.41 -10.72 7.53
N VAL A 55 6.53 -9.71 7.43
CA VAL A 55 5.09 -9.92 7.17
C VAL A 55 4.88 -10.68 5.86
N ALA A 56 5.58 -10.29 4.80
CA ALA A 56 5.47 -10.94 3.49
C ALA A 56 5.92 -12.41 3.49
N ASN A 57 6.88 -12.77 4.34
CA ASN A 57 7.39 -14.15 4.44
C ASN A 57 6.64 -14.99 5.47
N PHE A 58 6.03 -14.32 6.47
CA PHE A 58 5.37 -15.02 7.58
C PHE A 58 3.94 -15.44 7.24
N LEU A 59 3.23 -14.61 6.48
CA LEU A 59 1.86 -14.87 6.10
C LEU A 59 1.77 -15.51 4.70
N GLN A 60 0.90 -16.48 4.55
CA GLN A 60 0.50 -17.00 3.26
C GLN A 60 -0.58 -16.09 2.67
N HIS A 61 -0.37 -15.64 1.44
CA HIS A 61 -1.35 -14.80 0.76
C HIS A 61 -2.48 -15.66 0.20
N GLU A 62 -3.71 -15.28 0.54
CA GLU A 62 -4.93 -15.82 -0.04
C GLU A 62 -5.61 -14.74 -0.89
N PRO A 63 -5.97 -15.04 -2.15
CA PRO A 63 -6.67 -14.07 -2.99
C PRO A 63 -8.08 -13.82 -2.47
N LEU A 64 -8.56 -12.58 -2.66
CA LEU A 64 -9.95 -12.24 -2.40
C LEU A 64 -10.91 -13.08 -3.27
N GLU A 65 -12.06 -13.46 -2.72
CA GLU A 65 -13.13 -14.13 -3.50
C GLU A 65 -13.57 -13.29 -4.69
N ALA A 66 -13.74 -11.99 -4.47
CA ALA A 66 -14.07 -11.01 -5.50
C ALA A 66 -12.98 -9.94 -5.54
N PRO A 67 -12.04 -10.00 -6.51
CA PRO A 67 -10.89 -9.09 -6.59
C PRO A 67 -11.26 -7.61 -6.77
N ASP A 68 -12.46 -7.32 -7.25
CA ASP A 68 -13.00 -5.98 -7.50
C ASP A 68 -13.89 -5.46 -6.36
N ALA A 69 -14.10 -6.26 -5.32
CA ALA A 69 -14.92 -5.90 -4.17
C ALA A 69 -14.10 -5.85 -2.87
N PHE A 70 -14.65 -5.18 -1.87
CA PHE A 70 -14.10 -5.24 -0.52
C PHE A 70 -14.39 -6.59 0.14
N PRO A 71 -13.52 -7.05 1.05
CA PRO A 71 -13.75 -8.29 1.77
C PRO A 71 -15.02 -8.17 2.65
N SER A 72 -15.75 -9.25 2.78
CA SER A 72 -16.93 -9.33 3.65
C SER A 72 -16.54 -9.31 5.12
N VAL A 73 -15.40 -9.92 5.44
CA VAL A 73 -14.85 -10.04 6.80
C VAL A 73 -13.47 -9.40 6.85
N LEU A 74 -13.22 -8.63 7.89
CA LEU A 74 -11.90 -8.09 8.21
C LEU A 74 -11.52 -8.56 9.63
N PRO A 75 -10.68 -9.60 9.74
CA PRO A 75 -10.27 -10.15 11.02
C PRO A 75 -9.35 -9.21 11.78
N SER A 76 -9.18 -9.46 13.07
CA SER A 76 -8.21 -8.74 13.88
C SER A 76 -6.78 -9.15 13.54
N PRO A 77 -5.78 -8.26 13.68
CA PRO A 77 -4.37 -8.60 13.46
C PRO A 77 -3.92 -9.83 14.25
N THR A 78 -4.41 -10.01 15.46
CA THR A 78 -4.12 -11.18 16.29
C THR A 78 -4.60 -12.48 15.64
N GLN A 79 -5.79 -12.44 15.04
CA GLN A 79 -6.36 -13.61 14.37
C GLN A 79 -5.60 -13.95 13.10
N VAL A 80 -5.21 -12.93 12.33
CA VAL A 80 -4.37 -13.11 11.12
C VAL A 80 -3.04 -13.79 11.47
N VAL A 81 -2.39 -13.37 12.55
CA VAL A 81 -1.15 -14.00 13.04
C VAL A 81 -1.37 -15.46 13.44
N GLN A 82 -2.51 -15.79 14.05
CA GLN A 82 -2.84 -17.17 14.44
C GLN A 82 -3.09 -18.05 13.21
N TRP A 83 -3.81 -17.55 12.22
CA TRP A 83 -4.09 -18.28 10.99
C TRP A 83 -2.88 -18.40 10.08
N LYS A 84 -1.94 -17.44 10.14
CA LYS A 84 -0.77 -17.32 9.26
C LYS A 84 -1.13 -17.21 7.78
N CYS A 85 -2.33 -16.79 7.48
CA CYS A 85 -2.81 -16.53 6.14
C CYS A 85 -3.75 -15.33 6.15
N GLY A 86 -3.93 -14.71 5.00
CA GLY A 86 -4.84 -13.59 4.84
C GLY A 86 -4.78 -12.97 3.46
N ASP A 87 -5.67 -12.05 3.21
CA ASP A 87 -5.75 -11.28 1.99
C ASP A 87 -4.92 -9.98 2.06
N CYS A 88 -4.94 -9.19 1.00
CA CYS A 88 -4.19 -7.94 0.93
C CYS A 88 -4.63 -6.90 1.98
N PHE A 89 -5.88 -6.94 2.44
CA PHE A 89 -6.37 -6.07 3.51
C PHE A 89 -5.82 -6.48 4.86
N ASP A 90 -5.76 -7.79 5.12
CA ASP A 90 -5.20 -8.35 6.35
C ASP A 90 -3.73 -8.03 6.49
N PHE A 91 -2.96 -8.21 5.40
CA PHE A 91 -1.55 -7.81 5.35
C PHE A 91 -1.36 -6.34 5.65
N ALA A 92 -2.17 -5.47 5.03
CA ALA A 92 -2.07 -4.03 5.22
C ALA A 92 -2.41 -3.61 6.66
N VAL A 93 -3.46 -4.17 7.25
CA VAL A 93 -3.89 -3.87 8.62
C VAL A 93 -2.87 -4.37 9.64
N LEU A 94 -2.32 -5.57 9.46
CA LEU A 94 -1.30 -6.14 10.33
C LEU A 94 -0.01 -5.31 10.27
N LEU A 95 0.49 -5.04 9.08
CA LEU A 95 1.70 -4.23 8.89
C LEU A 95 1.53 -2.83 9.49
N CYS A 96 0.40 -2.17 9.23
CA CYS A 96 0.09 -0.86 9.79
C CYS A 96 0.06 -0.90 11.33
N SER A 97 -0.51 -1.93 11.93
CA SER A 97 -0.59 -2.09 13.39
C SER A 97 0.81 -2.22 14.03
N TRP A 98 1.71 -2.95 13.41
CA TRP A 98 3.07 -3.13 13.90
C TRP A 98 3.94 -1.89 13.66
N LEU A 99 3.80 -1.24 12.50
CA LEU A 99 4.48 0.03 12.23
C LEU A 99 4.08 1.11 13.25
N GLN A 100 2.78 1.24 13.54
CA GLN A 100 2.32 2.16 14.56
C GLN A 100 2.84 1.79 15.95
N GLY A 101 2.95 0.50 16.26
CA GLY A 101 3.56 0.01 17.49
C GLY A 101 5.02 0.43 17.63
N ASN A 102 5.77 0.41 16.54
CA ASN A 102 7.16 0.87 16.48
C ASN A 102 7.29 2.41 16.45
N GLY A 103 6.16 3.14 16.41
CA GLY A 103 6.12 4.59 16.47
C GLY A 103 6.12 5.29 15.12
N TYR A 104 5.99 4.56 14.02
CA TYR A 104 5.80 5.16 12.70
C TYR A 104 4.40 5.76 12.55
N ASP A 105 4.31 6.84 11.77
CA ASP A 105 3.03 7.42 11.35
C ASP A 105 2.52 6.67 10.12
N ALA A 106 1.83 5.56 10.36
CA ALA A 106 1.38 4.62 9.33
C ALA A 106 -0.14 4.60 9.20
N TYR A 107 -0.63 4.54 7.97
CA TYR A 107 -2.05 4.51 7.63
C TYR A 107 -2.33 3.44 6.58
N VAL A 108 -3.52 2.84 6.66
CA VAL A 108 -4.04 1.98 5.60
C VAL A 108 -4.92 2.81 4.68
N VAL A 109 -4.59 2.79 3.39
CA VAL A 109 -5.39 3.43 2.35
C VAL A 109 -6.06 2.36 1.52
N CYS A 110 -7.38 2.37 1.47
CA CYS A 110 -8.15 1.47 0.62
C CYS A 110 -8.79 2.23 -0.53
N GLY A 111 -8.92 1.56 -1.67
CA GLY A 111 -9.52 2.14 -2.86
C GLY A 111 -9.86 1.09 -3.89
N TYR A 112 -10.35 1.55 -5.02
CA TYR A 112 -10.63 0.70 -6.17
C TYR A 112 -9.57 0.94 -7.23
N ALA A 113 -8.96 -0.13 -7.70
CA ALA A 113 -8.09 -0.09 -8.86
C ALA A 113 -8.88 -0.41 -10.14
N PRO A 114 -8.39 0.00 -11.31
CA PRO A 114 -8.95 -0.45 -12.58
C PRO A 114 -8.96 -1.98 -12.69
N SER A 115 -9.96 -2.53 -13.38
CA SER A 115 -10.15 -3.99 -13.49
C SER A 115 -8.94 -4.73 -14.06
N TYR A 116 -8.19 -4.11 -14.96
CA TYR A 116 -6.99 -4.72 -15.52
C TYR A 116 -5.86 -4.93 -14.47
N ILE A 117 -5.86 -4.14 -13.41
CA ILE A 117 -4.93 -4.32 -12.28
C ILE A 117 -5.47 -5.40 -11.33
N THR A 118 -6.73 -5.28 -10.91
CA THR A 118 -7.35 -6.19 -9.93
C THR A 118 -7.48 -7.62 -10.47
N LEU A 119 -7.82 -7.76 -11.74
CA LEU A 119 -7.98 -9.04 -12.41
C LEU A 119 -6.69 -9.57 -13.05
N LYS A 120 -5.57 -8.81 -12.90
CA LYS A 120 -4.29 -9.11 -13.56
C LYS A 120 -4.45 -9.30 -15.07
N ASP A 121 -5.33 -8.51 -15.69
CA ASP A 121 -5.57 -8.54 -17.11
C ASP A 121 -4.34 -8.05 -17.88
N GLN A 122 -3.71 -8.94 -18.59
CA GLN A 122 -2.52 -8.68 -19.41
C GLN A 122 -2.86 -8.41 -20.89
N SER A 123 -4.14 -8.32 -21.25
CA SER A 123 -4.58 -8.13 -22.64
C SER A 123 -4.05 -6.86 -23.31
N LYS A 124 -3.60 -5.88 -22.52
CA LYS A 124 -3.01 -4.63 -23.01
C LYS A 124 -1.48 -4.61 -22.94
N LEU A 125 -0.85 -5.69 -22.50
CA LEU A 125 0.61 -5.77 -22.57
C LEU A 125 1.01 -5.97 -24.03
N PRO A 126 2.04 -5.29 -24.50
CA PRO A 126 2.58 -5.55 -25.82
C PRO A 126 2.99 -7.03 -25.89
N PRO A 127 2.75 -7.71 -27.04
CA PRO A 127 3.19 -9.08 -27.21
C PRO A 127 4.71 -9.15 -26.98
N PRO A 128 5.21 -10.26 -26.39
CA PRO A 128 6.66 -10.43 -26.27
C PRO A 128 7.24 -10.39 -27.68
N VAL A 129 8.22 -9.53 -27.90
CA VAL A 129 8.98 -9.48 -29.14
C VAL A 129 9.68 -10.84 -29.25
N LEU A 130 9.32 -11.62 -30.27
CA LEU A 130 10.03 -12.86 -30.56
C LEU A 130 11.45 -12.49 -30.98
N GLU A 131 12.46 -13.04 -30.31
CA GLU A 131 13.89 -12.72 -30.53
C GLU A 131 14.39 -13.00 -31.96
N ASP A 132 13.57 -13.69 -32.78
CA ASP A 132 13.91 -14.08 -34.15
C ASP A 132 13.52 -13.06 -35.23
N GLU A 133 12.80 -11.99 -34.90
CA GLU A 133 12.58 -10.92 -35.86
C GLU A 133 13.75 -9.92 -35.78
N PRO A 134 14.61 -9.81 -36.82
CA PRO A 134 15.59 -8.76 -36.86
C PRO A 134 14.84 -7.43 -36.78
N LEU A 135 15.16 -6.65 -35.74
CA LEU A 135 14.69 -5.28 -35.64
C LEU A 135 14.91 -4.60 -36.99
N PRO A 136 13.89 -3.91 -37.55
CA PRO A 136 14.12 -3.11 -38.74
C PRO A 136 15.33 -2.19 -38.47
N PRO A 137 16.25 -2.03 -39.42
CA PRO A 137 17.38 -1.14 -39.22
C PRO A 137 16.84 0.21 -38.75
N ASP A 138 17.42 0.72 -37.68
CA ASP A 138 17.10 2.05 -37.18
C ASP A 138 17.25 2.99 -38.35
N ASP A 139 16.14 3.45 -38.89
CA ASP A 139 16.15 4.48 -39.94
C ASP A 139 16.58 5.74 -39.21
N GLU A 140 17.89 6.09 -39.37
CA GLU A 140 18.49 7.27 -38.76
C GLU A 140 17.82 8.59 -39.21
N SER A 141 16.68 8.52 -39.87
CA SER A 141 15.90 9.64 -40.38
C SER A 141 14.71 10.07 -39.50
N ASP A 142 14.43 9.41 -38.40
CA ASP A 142 13.50 9.92 -37.38
C ASP A 142 14.25 10.89 -36.43
N GLU A 143 14.87 11.91 -37.03
CA GLU A 143 15.19 13.12 -36.30
C GLU A 143 13.93 13.60 -35.56
N GLU A 144 13.92 13.34 -34.27
CA GLU A 144 13.28 14.12 -33.21
C GLU A 144 11.90 14.74 -33.54
N ARG A 145 10.93 13.96 -33.86
CA ARG A 145 9.56 14.36 -33.52
C ARG A 145 9.31 14.00 -32.06
N GLU A 146 9.99 14.72 -31.16
CA GLU A 146 9.62 14.68 -29.75
C GLU A 146 8.13 15.03 -29.66
N ASP A 147 7.35 14.04 -29.21
CA ASP A 147 5.92 14.20 -28.98
C ASP A 147 5.75 15.40 -28.05
N PRO A 148 5.08 16.49 -28.46
CA PRO A 148 4.97 17.71 -27.65
C PRO A 148 4.38 17.44 -26.27
N VAL A 149 3.63 16.34 -26.13
CA VAL A 149 3.11 15.86 -24.84
C VAL A 149 4.21 15.26 -23.97
N ALA A 150 5.16 14.53 -24.56
CA ALA A 150 6.31 13.97 -23.83
C ALA A 150 7.24 15.08 -23.33
N GLN A 151 7.43 16.14 -24.12
CA GLN A 151 8.22 17.30 -23.76
C GLN A 151 7.57 18.10 -22.63
N GLN A 152 6.25 18.35 -22.70
CA GLN A 152 5.49 18.98 -21.62
C GLN A 152 5.53 18.17 -20.31
N LEU A 153 5.50 16.84 -20.38
CA LEU A 153 5.63 15.97 -19.21
C LEU A 153 7.05 16.03 -18.61
N ARG A 154 8.10 16.12 -19.44
CA ARG A 154 9.49 16.29 -18.98
C ARG A 154 9.68 17.65 -18.30
N ASP A 155 9.13 18.71 -18.88
CA ASP A 155 9.24 20.06 -18.33
C ASP A 155 8.40 20.22 -17.05
N ALA A 156 7.20 19.66 -16.98
CA ALA A 156 6.41 19.60 -15.77
C ALA A 156 7.10 18.79 -14.65
N ARG A 157 7.90 17.77 -15.03
CA ARG A 157 8.72 16.98 -14.10
C ARG A 157 9.93 17.79 -13.59
N LYS A 158 10.59 18.58 -14.47
CA LYS A 158 11.66 19.51 -14.08
C LYS A 158 11.15 20.64 -13.18
N GLU A 159 9.94 21.15 -13.41
CA GLU A 159 9.30 22.18 -12.58
C GLU A 159 8.78 21.66 -11.22
N GLY A 160 8.97 20.39 -10.92
CA GLY A 160 8.64 19.82 -9.61
C GLY A 160 7.15 19.67 -9.33
N ARG A 161 6.27 19.89 -10.32
CA ARG A 161 4.82 19.76 -10.15
C ARG A 161 4.36 18.34 -9.83
N TYR A 162 5.17 17.33 -10.16
CA TYR A 162 4.92 15.91 -9.89
C TYR A 162 6.05 15.26 -9.10
N LEU A 163 6.97 16.06 -8.54
CA LEU A 163 7.91 15.52 -7.58
C LEU A 163 7.11 15.13 -6.33
N TYR A 164 6.82 13.85 -6.23
CA TYR A 164 6.70 13.22 -4.93
C TYR A 164 8.01 13.60 -4.21
N LYS A 165 7.93 14.62 -3.35
CA LYS A 165 8.99 14.85 -2.38
C LYS A 165 9.13 13.52 -1.68
N GLU A 166 10.22 12.81 -1.88
CA GLU A 166 10.59 11.70 -1.01
C GLU A 166 10.59 12.30 0.39
N ARG A 167 9.47 12.18 1.08
CA ARG A 167 9.48 12.40 2.52
C ARG A 167 10.38 11.30 3.01
N GLY A 168 11.55 11.66 3.48
CA GLY A 168 12.42 10.74 4.16
C GLY A 168 11.56 9.92 5.12
N VAL A 169 11.80 8.63 5.18
CA VAL A 169 11.10 7.75 6.13
C VAL A 169 11.19 8.45 7.49
N PRO A 170 10.06 8.84 8.11
CA PRO A 170 10.13 9.52 9.38
C PRO A 170 10.86 8.62 10.39
N GLU A 171 11.80 9.17 11.11
CA GLU A 171 12.52 8.44 12.15
C GLU A 171 11.52 7.86 13.14
N SER A 172 11.69 6.58 13.44
CA SER A 172 10.87 5.90 14.44
C SER A 172 11.09 6.58 15.81
N LYS A 173 10.04 6.68 16.62
CA LYS A 173 10.18 7.15 18.02
C LYS A 173 11.22 6.34 18.79
N TYR A 174 11.41 5.08 18.43
CA TYR A 174 12.42 4.21 18.99
C TYR A 174 13.82 4.68 18.59
N GLU A 175 14.06 4.99 17.32
CA GLU A 175 15.36 5.49 16.83
C GLU A 175 15.74 6.81 17.53
N VAL A 176 14.79 7.73 17.66
CA VAL A 176 14.98 8.99 18.38
C VAL A 176 15.31 8.71 19.86
N MET A 177 14.62 7.79 20.50
CA MET A 177 14.85 7.45 21.91
C MET A 177 16.19 6.74 22.12
N MET A 178 16.63 5.88 21.19
CA MET A 178 17.94 5.24 21.23
C MET A 178 19.05 6.24 21.01
N ALA A 179 18.91 7.14 20.05
CA ALA A 179 19.87 8.22 19.82
C ALA A 179 20.03 9.13 21.05
N GLN A 180 18.92 9.44 21.75
CA GLN A 180 18.96 10.21 23.00
C GLN A 180 19.67 9.44 24.13
N ARG A 181 19.46 8.13 24.25
CA ARG A 181 20.18 7.30 25.24
C ARG A 181 21.67 7.25 24.96
N GLU A 182 22.06 7.00 23.71
CA GLU A 182 23.48 7.00 23.33
C GLU A 182 24.16 8.37 23.56
N ALA A 183 23.44 9.45 23.31
CA ALA A 183 23.93 10.79 23.59
C ALA A 183 24.11 11.03 25.09
N ALA A 184 23.19 10.50 25.92
CA ALA A 184 23.28 10.62 27.39
C ALA A 184 24.38 9.72 27.99
N GLU A 185 24.72 8.59 27.38
CA GLU A 185 25.82 7.72 27.80
C GLU A 185 27.21 8.27 27.42
N LYS A 186 27.27 9.11 26.38
CA LYS A 186 28.52 9.75 25.92
C LYS A 186 28.82 11.11 26.60
N ALA A 187 27.89 11.64 27.37
CA ALA A 187 28.03 12.89 28.13
C ALA A 187 28.41 12.66 29.57
#